data_ce2f47e1c3d1a624466390e7f607073f
#
_entry.id   ce2f47e1c3d1a624466390e7f607073f
#
_cell.length_a   1.000
_cell.length_b   1.000
_cell.length_c   1.000
_cell.angle_alpha   90.00
_cell.angle_beta   90.00
_cell.angle_gamma   90.00
#
_symmetry.space_group_name_H-M   'P 1'
#
loop_
_entity.id
_entity.type
_entity.pdbx_description
1 polymer ?
#
loop_
_entity_poly.entity_id
_entity_poly.type
_entity_poly.pdbx_seq_one_letter_code
_entity_poly.pdbx_strand_id
1 'polypeptide(L)'
;MALVYAADNGAHIAQCSFGYQNATYESDWEYFENYSLEYFAIQYFLDKERFADVEARLGRESAIDGPLIIFASGNDGVDRSSYPGALMECICVTGIGPDGYPAYYTNYGPGCNIAAPGGDYYLNTETGKSQVLSTFVSEVGSSYGDYTFMGGTSMACPHVSGVAALGLEYAAKLGKKFTREEFVSKLLTSVNDIDSKLSSGYKYLGLDPSTGSELELRPYSSYQYNMGTGSVDAWKFMMSLEGTPCLTVRYNEEGWYELKDFFGESASNLTYKGVTMKSADMSSLGLSTKTLKMENGRLYVYPTKPGSGKITVTAIAGGKEVAGNQKVDWTGNRDYVMIPNENEIMGGMEISRTFSIVSRNVASKNGGWL
;
A
#
# COMPACT_ATOMS: atom_id res chain seq x y z
N MET A 1 0.17 -13.23 24.82
CA MET A 1 1.36 -14.14 24.91
C MET A 1 2.10 -14.24 23.58
N ALA A 2 1.44 -14.55 22.43
CA ALA A 2 2.13 -14.72 21.14
C ALA A 2 2.87 -13.46 20.66
N LEU A 3 2.27 -12.27 20.76
CA LEU A 3 2.93 -11.01 20.41
C LEU A 3 4.14 -10.71 21.30
N VAL A 4 4.04 -10.95 22.59
CA VAL A 4 5.16 -10.77 23.51
C VAL A 4 6.32 -11.72 23.16
N TYR A 5 5.99 -12.99 22.89
CA TYR A 5 7.00 -13.95 22.43
C TYR A 5 7.66 -13.52 21.11
N ALA A 6 6.87 -13.10 20.12
CA ALA A 6 7.37 -12.61 18.84
C ALA A 6 8.28 -11.39 19.04
N ALA A 7 7.88 -10.46 19.91
CA ALA A 7 8.63 -9.29 20.29
C ALA A 7 10.00 -9.65 20.88
N ASP A 8 10.03 -10.53 21.87
CA ASP A 8 11.25 -10.94 22.58
C ASP A 8 12.21 -11.75 21.70
N ASN A 9 11.70 -12.34 20.62
CA ASN A 9 12.49 -13.09 19.64
C ASN A 9 12.80 -12.29 18.35
N GLY A 10 12.53 -10.99 18.35
CA GLY A 10 12.95 -10.06 17.28
C GLY A 10 12.16 -10.23 15.98
N ALA A 11 10.86 -10.47 16.06
CA ALA A 11 10.00 -10.42 14.87
C ALA A 11 9.87 -8.97 14.40
N HIS A 12 10.07 -8.75 13.10
CA HIS A 12 9.91 -7.44 12.46
C HIS A 12 8.47 -7.18 12.04
N ILE A 13 7.71 -8.23 11.74
CA ILE A 13 6.33 -8.14 11.28
C ILE A 13 5.50 -9.17 12.06
N ALA A 14 4.42 -8.70 12.67
CA ALA A 14 3.35 -9.55 13.16
C ALA A 14 2.17 -9.52 12.17
N GLN A 15 1.88 -10.65 11.53
CA GLN A 15 0.76 -10.81 10.62
C GLN A 15 -0.41 -11.42 11.38
N CYS A 16 -1.55 -10.71 11.41
CA CYS A 16 -2.69 -11.00 12.26
C CYS A 16 -3.99 -11.10 11.46
N SER A 17 -4.29 -12.29 10.93
CA SER A 17 -5.54 -12.55 10.20
C SER A 17 -6.72 -12.85 11.14
N PHE A 18 -6.92 -12.02 12.15
CA PHE A 18 -8.00 -12.16 13.14
C PHE A 18 -8.45 -10.79 13.65
N GLY A 19 -9.59 -10.75 14.31
CA GLY A 19 -10.17 -9.57 14.95
C GLY A 19 -11.52 -9.90 15.55
N TYR A 20 -12.14 -8.91 16.19
CA TYR A 20 -13.48 -9.05 16.76
C TYR A 20 -14.53 -8.90 15.66
N GLN A 21 -15.49 -9.84 15.64
CA GLN A 21 -16.57 -9.86 14.65
C GLN A 21 -17.54 -8.67 14.86
N ASN A 22 -18.26 -8.34 13.79
CA ASN A 22 -19.26 -7.28 13.73
C ASN A 22 -18.72 -5.88 14.02
N ALA A 23 -17.41 -5.67 13.93
CA ALA A 23 -16.76 -4.40 14.24
C ALA A 23 -17.34 -3.76 15.54
N THR A 24 -17.39 -4.55 16.62
CA THR A 24 -18.16 -4.30 17.84
C THR A 24 -17.75 -3.02 18.57
N TYR A 25 -16.46 -2.63 18.48
CA TYR A 25 -15.92 -1.47 19.18
C TYR A 25 -15.85 -0.27 18.22
N GLU A 26 -16.16 0.91 18.73
CA GLU A 26 -16.26 2.15 17.95
C GLU A 26 -15.08 3.11 18.18
N SER A 27 -14.27 2.86 19.22
CA SER A 27 -13.12 3.70 19.56
C SER A 27 -11.98 2.91 20.19
N ASP A 28 -10.76 3.44 20.09
CA ASP A 28 -9.57 2.89 20.73
C ASP A 28 -9.73 2.80 22.24
N TRP A 29 -10.44 3.79 22.84
CA TRP A 29 -10.71 3.81 24.26
C TRP A 29 -11.65 2.67 24.70
N GLU A 30 -12.75 2.46 23.97
CA GLU A 30 -13.68 1.36 24.26
C GLU A 30 -12.99 -0.01 24.13
N TYR A 31 -12.17 -0.19 23.10
CA TYR A 31 -11.36 -1.39 22.97
C TYR A 31 -10.38 -1.56 24.13
N PHE A 32 -9.67 -0.50 24.51
CA PHE A 32 -8.73 -0.52 25.63
C PHE A 32 -9.42 -0.88 26.95
N GLU A 33 -10.57 -0.31 27.27
CA GLU A 33 -11.31 -0.62 28.50
C GLU A 33 -11.68 -2.11 28.60
N ASN A 34 -12.02 -2.73 27.46
CA ASN A 34 -12.45 -4.13 27.44
C ASN A 34 -11.26 -5.11 27.29
N TYR A 35 -10.18 -4.72 26.64
CA TYR A 35 -9.06 -5.60 26.26
C TYR A 35 -7.68 -4.97 26.54
N SER A 36 -7.52 -4.36 27.68
CA SER A 36 -6.28 -3.67 28.06
C SER A 36 -5.01 -4.56 27.97
N LEU A 37 -5.10 -5.84 28.33
CA LEU A 37 -3.97 -6.76 28.22
C LEU A 37 -3.56 -7.02 26.77
N GLU A 38 -4.51 -7.11 25.86
CA GLU A 38 -4.25 -7.27 24.42
C GLU A 38 -3.65 -5.99 23.86
N TYR A 39 -4.24 -4.83 24.21
CA TYR A 39 -3.69 -3.52 23.87
C TYR A 39 -2.23 -3.36 24.33
N PHE A 40 -1.94 -3.68 25.58
CA PHE A 40 -0.58 -3.61 26.10
C PHE A 40 0.38 -4.60 25.40
N ALA A 41 -0.08 -5.77 24.98
CA ALA A 41 0.73 -6.71 24.21
C ALA A 41 1.05 -6.17 22.81
N ILE A 42 0.13 -5.42 22.19
CA ILE A 42 0.35 -4.72 20.92
C ILE A 42 1.37 -3.60 21.12
N GLN A 43 1.19 -2.75 22.15
CA GLN A 43 2.14 -1.67 22.47
C GLN A 43 3.53 -2.22 22.77
N TYR A 44 3.61 -3.31 23.53
CA TYR A 44 4.88 -4.00 23.82
C TYR A 44 5.57 -4.51 22.55
N PHE A 45 4.81 -5.08 21.60
CA PHE A 45 5.35 -5.49 20.30
C PHE A 45 5.89 -4.29 19.51
N LEU A 46 5.16 -3.17 19.51
CA LEU A 46 5.49 -1.97 18.74
C LEU A 46 6.56 -1.07 19.38
N ASP A 47 7.02 -1.38 20.59
CA ASP A 47 8.02 -0.60 21.32
C ASP A 47 9.37 -0.57 20.60
N LYS A 48 9.83 0.64 20.20
CA LYS A 48 11.04 0.83 19.42
C LYS A 48 12.32 0.61 20.24
N GLU A 49 12.33 0.98 21.51
CA GLU A 49 13.50 0.81 22.38
C GLU A 49 13.75 -0.67 22.63
N ARG A 50 12.71 -1.40 23.02
CA ARG A 50 12.76 -2.85 23.14
C ARG A 50 13.20 -3.52 21.84
N PHE A 51 12.66 -3.09 20.69
CA PHE A 51 13.04 -3.64 19.39
C PHE A 51 14.55 -3.45 19.14
N ALA A 52 15.08 -2.26 19.37
CA ALA A 52 16.50 -1.97 19.21
C ALA A 52 17.37 -2.84 20.15
N ASP A 53 16.98 -3.01 21.41
CA ASP A 53 17.67 -3.87 22.37
C ASP A 53 17.71 -5.32 21.93
N VAL A 54 16.61 -5.83 21.37
CA VAL A 54 16.54 -7.21 20.87
C VAL A 54 17.40 -7.38 19.61
N GLU A 55 17.37 -6.44 18.67
CA GLU A 55 18.24 -6.46 17.48
C GLU A 55 19.72 -6.48 17.88
N ALA A 56 20.10 -5.60 18.82
CA ALA A 56 21.48 -5.57 19.36
C ALA A 56 21.86 -6.91 20.02
N ARG A 57 20.97 -7.49 20.83
CA ARG A 57 21.19 -8.79 21.49
C ARG A 57 21.38 -9.92 20.47
N LEU A 58 20.66 -9.87 19.34
CA LEU A 58 20.73 -10.86 18.27
C LEU A 58 21.86 -10.59 17.28
N GLY A 59 22.60 -9.49 17.43
CA GLY A 59 23.68 -9.09 16.53
C GLY A 59 23.19 -8.78 15.12
N ARG A 60 21.97 -8.24 14.98
CA ARG A 60 21.36 -7.88 13.71
C ARG A 60 21.21 -6.37 13.55
N GLU A 61 21.15 -5.93 12.30
CA GLU A 61 20.79 -4.56 11.93
C GLU A 61 19.51 -4.60 11.09
N SER A 62 18.45 -3.96 11.59
CA SER A 62 17.20 -3.81 10.85
C SER A 62 17.26 -2.64 9.88
N ALA A 63 16.54 -2.73 8.76
CA ALA A 63 16.30 -1.64 7.84
C ALA A 63 15.25 -0.61 8.35
N ILE A 64 14.58 -0.92 9.46
CA ILE A 64 13.61 -0.02 10.14
C ILE A 64 13.90 0.06 11.63
N ASP A 65 13.49 1.16 12.26
CA ASP A 65 13.72 1.45 13.68
C ASP A 65 12.63 0.88 14.62
N GLY A 66 11.69 0.11 14.11
CA GLY A 66 10.62 -0.51 14.91
C GLY A 66 9.78 -1.49 14.10
N PRO A 67 9.13 -2.48 14.74
CA PRO A 67 8.39 -3.53 14.07
C PRO A 67 7.03 -3.06 13.56
N LEU A 68 6.42 -3.84 12.68
CA LEU A 68 5.11 -3.61 12.08
C LEU A 68 4.10 -4.64 12.58
N ILE A 69 2.86 -4.21 12.78
CA ILE A 69 1.74 -5.12 13.04
C ILE A 69 0.64 -4.88 12.00
N ILE A 70 0.19 -5.96 11.36
CA ILE A 70 -0.71 -5.91 10.21
C ILE A 70 -1.91 -6.80 10.48
N PHE A 71 -3.10 -6.22 10.44
CA PHE A 71 -4.36 -6.89 10.73
C PHE A 71 -5.30 -6.95 9.53
N ALA A 72 -6.15 -7.96 9.51
CA ALA A 72 -7.31 -8.01 8.65
C ALA A 72 -8.40 -7.03 9.12
N SER A 73 -9.13 -6.39 8.18
CA SER A 73 -10.17 -5.42 8.52
C SER A 73 -11.46 -6.02 9.06
N GLY A 74 -11.68 -7.32 8.85
CA GLY A 74 -12.92 -8.03 9.17
C GLY A 74 -13.75 -8.39 7.94
N ASN A 75 -14.71 -9.29 8.12
CA ASN A 75 -15.48 -9.90 7.02
C ASN A 75 -17.00 -9.73 7.20
N ASP A 76 -17.42 -8.70 7.91
CA ASP A 76 -18.83 -8.45 8.24
C ASP A 76 -19.51 -7.54 7.20
N GLY A 77 -18.74 -6.99 6.25
CA GLY A 77 -19.22 -6.08 5.22
C GLY A 77 -19.74 -4.76 5.76
N VAL A 78 -19.21 -4.28 6.87
CA VAL A 78 -19.62 -3.04 7.53
C VAL A 78 -18.64 -1.90 7.26
N ASP A 79 -19.10 -0.66 7.48
CA ASP A 79 -18.41 0.59 7.16
C ASP A 79 -17.41 1.05 8.23
N ARG A 80 -16.75 0.12 8.88
CA ARG A 80 -15.66 0.33 9.82
C ARG A 80 -14.79 -0.92 9.97
N SER A 81 -13.54 -0.72 10.32
CA SER A 81 -12.60 -1.82 10.58
C SER A 81 -12.88 -2.49 11.91
N SER A 82 -12.61 -3.78 12.01
CA SER A 82 -12.61 -4.52 13.28
C SER A 82 -11.35 -4.23 14.10
N TYR A 83 -11.51 -4.21 15.42
CA TYR A 83 -10.38 -4.19 16.36
C TYR A 83 -9.74 -5.58 16.46
N PRO A 84 -8.43 -5.66 16.73
CA PRO A 84 -7.47 -4.57 16.97
C PRO A 84 -6.97 -3.84 15.70
N GLY A 85 -7.34 -4.28 14.50
CA GLY A 85 -6.87 -3.68 13.24
C GLY A 85 -7.19 -2.19 13.09
N ALA A 86 -8.29 -1.73 13.72
CA ALA A 86 -8.70 -0.34 13.75
C ALA A 86 -7.79 0.59 14.58
N LEU A 87 -6.93 0.04 15.46
CA LEU A 87 -5.98 0.83 16.24
C LEU A 87 -5.09 1.67 15.33
N MET A 88 -4.81 2.89 15.77
CA MET A 88 -4.04 3.87 14.99
C MET A 88 -2.64 3.36 14.61
N GLU A 89 -2.02 2.57 15.47
CA GLU A 89 -0.67 2.03 15.30
C GLU A 89 -0.63 0.78 14.40
N CYS A 90 -1.78 0.22 14.05
CA CYS A 90 -1.88 -0.99 13.24
C CYS A 90 -2.09 -0.65 11.76
N ILE A 91 -1.55 -1.50 10.88
CA ILE A 91 -1.89 -1.48 9.46
C ILE A 91 -3.07 -2.42 9.25
N CYS A 92 -4.20 -1.88 8.80
CA CYS A 92 -5.43 -2.62 8.59
C CYS A 92 -5.72 -2.85 7.11
N VAL A 93 -5.97 -4.10 6.72
CA VAL A 93 -6.04 -4.53 5.33
C VAL A 93 -7.45 -4.93 4.93
N THR A 94 -7.99 -4.26 3.91
CA THR A 94 -9.26 -4.60 3.26
C THR A 94 -9.07 -5.61 2.13
N GLY A 95 -10.13 -6.33 1.78
CA GLY A 95 -10.10 -7.36 0.75
C GLY A 95 -10.66 -6.88 -0.61
N ILE A 96 -9.94 -7.21 -1.69
CA ILE A 96 -10.44 -7.07 -3.07
C ILE A 96 -10.51 -8.42 -3.76
N GLY A 97 -11.46 -8.52 -4.70
CA GLY A 97 -11.60 -9.68 -5.60
C GLY A 97 -10.60 -9.64 -6.76
N PRO A 98 -10.55 -10.71 -7.58
CA PRO A 98 -9.69 -10.77 -8.76
C PRO A 98 -10.09 -9.79 -9.87
N ASP A 99 -11.29 -9.22 -9.81
CA ASP A 99 -11.78 -8.14 -10.66
C ASP A 99 -11.23 -6.76 -10.25
N GLY A 100 -10.52 -6.69 -9.11
CA GLY A 100 -9.98 -5.46 -8.54
C GLY A 100 -11.03 -4.58 -7.87
N TYR A 101 -12.21 -5.10 -7.59
CA TYR A 101 -13.26 -4.44 -6.82
C TYR A 101 -13.29 -4.94 -5.37
N PRO A 102 -13.89 -4.18 -4.44
CA PRO A 102 -14.05 -4.62 -3.06
C PRO A 102 -14.72 -5.99 -2.98
N ALA A 103 -14.19 -6.90 -2.18
CA ALA A 103 -14.86 -8.16 -1.90
C ALA A 103 -16.14 -7.89 -1.09
N TYR A 104 -17.18 -8.67 -1.32
CA TYR A 104 -18.51 -8.43 -0.72
C TYR A 104 -18.48 -8.42 0.82
N TYR A 105 -17.61 -9.23 1.39
CA TYR A 105 -17.49 -9.42 2.84
C TYR A 105 -16.63 -8.36 3.51
N THR A 106 -15.78 -7.64 2.75
CA THR A 106 -14.77 -6.78 3.37
C THR A 106 -15.37 -5.69 4.22
N ASN A 107 -14.86 -5.53 5.44
CA ASN A 107 -15.07 -4.29 6.18
C ASN A 107 -14.28 -3.16 5.49
N TYR A 108 -14.79 -1.93 5.57
CA TYR A 108 -14.25 -0.75 4.90
C TYR A 108 -14.48 0.50 5.77
N GLY A 109 -13.98 1.66 5.37
CA GLY A 109 -14.19 2.91 6.12
C GLY A 109 -13.13 3.19 7.18
N PRO A 110 -13.50 3.86 8.29
CA PRO A 110 -12.56 4.26 9.31
C PRO A 110 -11.74 3.10 9.85
N GLY A 111 -10.45 3.34 10.03
CA GLY A 111 -9.51 2.33 10.50
C GLY A 111 -8.85 1.50 9.40
N CYS A 112 -9.37 1.47 8.17
CA CYS A 112 -8.76 0.76 7.06
C CYS A 112 -7.62 1.56 6.40
N ASN A 113 -6.48 0.90 6.11
CA ASN A 113 -5.29 1.58 5.59
C ASN A 113 -4.95 1.25 4.14
N ILE A 114 -5.12 -0.01 3.72
CA ILE A 114 -4.68 -0.51 2.42
C ILE A 114 -5.53 -1.70 1.99
N ALA A 115 -5.73 -1.87 0.69
CA ALA A 115 -6.42 -3.03 0.12
C ALA A 115 -5.43 -4.05 -0.43
N ALA A 116 -5.81 -5.33 -0.41
CA ALA A 116 -5.03 -6.41 -1.02
C ALA A 116 -5.93 -7.55 -1.52
N PRO A 117 -5.43 -8.46 -2.38
CA PRO A 117 -6.20 -9.60 -2.85
C PRO A 117 -6.69 -10.49 -1.70
N GLY A 118 -7.99 -10.52 -1.50
CA GLY A 118 -8.65 -11.36 -0.50
C GLY A 118 -9.52 -12.45 -1.13
N GLY A 119 -9.72 -12.38 -2.44
CA GLY A 119 -10.68 -13.22 -3.17
C GLY A 119 -12.13 -12.77 -3.00
N ASP A 120 -13.01 -13.33 -3.81
CA ASP A 120 -14.44 -13.05 -3.72
C ASP A 120 -15.24 -14.31 -4.07
N TYR A 121 -16.09 -14.77 -3.17
CA TYR A 121 -16.82 -16.02 -3.31
C TYR A 121 -17.84 -16.02 -4.47
N TYR A 122 -18.37 -14.85 -4.82
CA TYR A 122 -19.49 -14.76 -5.78
C TYR A 122 -19.08 -14.54 -7.23
N LEU A 123 -17.81 -14.26 -7.51
CA LEU A 123 -17.36 -14.02 -8.90
C LEU A 123 -17.22 -15.29 -9.72
N ASN A 124 -16.96 -16.44 -9.09
CA ASN A 124 -16.84 -17.72 -9.76
C ASN A 124 -17.10 -18.87 -8.76
N THR A 125 -18.36 -19.13 -8.48
CA THR A 125 -18.80 -20.12 -7.50
C THR A 125 -18.51 -21.56 -7.89
N GLU A 126 -18.42 -21.87 -9.20
CA GLU A 126 -18.27 -23.24 -9.67
C GLU A 126 -16.87 -23.81 -9.48
N THR A 127 -15.85 -22.97 -9.43
CA THR A 127 -14.44 -23.42 -9.43
C THR A 127 -13.60 -22.93 -8.26
N GLY A 128 -14.12 -22.06 -7.40
CA GLY A 128 -13.33 -21.41 -6.33
C GLY A 128 -12.20 -20.50 -6.83
N LYS A 129 -12.03 -20.35 -8.16
CA LYS A 129 -10.90 -19.60 -8.77
C LYS A 129 -10.94 -18.10 -8.54
N SER A 130 -12.02 -17.57 -7.99
CA SER A 130 -12.13 -16.19 -7.55
C SER A 130 -11.54 -15.95 -6.15
N GLN A 131 -11.07 -16.99 -5.50
CA GLN A 131 -10.47 -16.97 -4.17
C GLN A 131 -8.93 -17.08 -4.25
N VAL A 132 -8.27 -16.93 -3.12
CA VAL A 132 -6.81 -17.04 -3.02
C VAL A 132 -6.42 -18.50 -2.82
N LEU A 133 -5.59 -19.02 -3.74
CA LEU A 133 -5.00 -20.36 -3.62
C LEU A 133 -3.79 -20.31 -2.69
N SER A 134 -3.75 -21.19 -1.70
CA SER A 134 -2.59 -21.34 -0.81
C SER A 134 -2.46 -22.78 -0.31
N THR A 135 -1.36 -23.04 0.38
CA THR A 135 -1.12 -24.33 1.08
C THR A 135 -2.16 -24.57 2.16
N PHE A 136 -2.50 -25.83 2.36
CA PHE A 136 -3.49 -26.26 3.32
C PHE A 136 -3.05 -27.54 4.01
N VAL A 137 -3.61 -27.84 5.18
CA VAL A 137 -3.26 -29.07 5.92
C VAL A 137 -3.91 -30.28 5.25
N SER A 138 -3.09 -31.27 4.89
CA SER A 138 -3.53 -32.49 4.19
C SER A 138 -4.50 -33.34 5.02
N GLU A 139 -4.42 -33.27 6.35
CA GLU A 139 -5.26 -34.04 7.29
C GLU A 139 -6.74 -33.61 7.26
N VAL A 140 -7.02 -32.38 6.88
CA VAL A 140 -8.40 -31.87 6.75
C VAL A 140 -9.05 -32.31 5.44
N GLY A 141 -8.22 -32.67 4.47
CA GLY A 141 -8.65 -33.06 3.12
C GLY A 141 -9.11 -31.87 2.28
N SER A 142 -8.62 -31.80 1.06
CA SER A 142 -9.03 -30.83 0.05
C SER A 142 -9.14 -31.53 -1.30
N SER A 143 -10.04 -31.06 -2.15
CA SER A 143 -10.14 -31.52 -3.54
C SER A 143 -8.86 -31.21 -4.36
N TYR A 144 -7.97 -30.36 -3.82
CA TYR A 144 -6.73 -29.90 -4.43
C TYR A 144 -5.46 -30.42 -3.71
N GLY A 145 -5.57 -31.52 -2.90
CA GLY A 145 -4.46 -32.09 -2.14
C GLY A 145 -4.03 -31.18 -0.99
N ASP A 146 -2.75 -30.76 -0.97
CA ASP A 146 -2.18 -29.91 0.07
C ASP A 146 -2.43 -28.42 -0.19
N TYR A 147 -3.39 -28.08 -1.04
CA TYR A 147 -3.77 -26.73 -1.40
C TYR A 147 -5.27 -26.54 -1.29
N THR A 148 -5.71 -25.32 -1.05
CA THR A 148 -7.12 -24.94 -1.12
C THR A 148 -7.31 -23.49 -1.53
N PHE A 149 -8.51 -23.18 -2.01
CA PHE A 149 -8.94 -21.80 -2.25
C PHE A 149 -9.70 -21.27 -1.04
N MET A 150 -9.34 -20.08 -0.59
CA MET A 150 -10.01 -19.38 0.50
C MET A 150 -10.20 -17.90 0.17
N GLY A 151 -11.25 -17.29 0.71
CA GLY A 151 -11.50 -15.87 0.60
C GLY A 151 -11.71 -15.23 1.98
N GLY A 152 -11.30 -13.98 2.12
CA GLY A 152 -11.41 -13.21 3.34
C GLY A 152 -10.35 -12.12 3.43
N THR A 153 -10.57 -11.13 4.27
CA THR A 153 -9.53 -10.16 4.65
C THR A 153 -8.36 -10.86 5.35
N SER A 154 -8.58 -12.06 5.89
CA SER A 154 -7.54 -12.96 6.39
C SER A 154 -6.56 -13.41 5.32
N MET A 155 -6.95 -13.45 4.04
CA MET A 155 -6.09 -13.75 2.88
C MET A 155 -5.46 -12.47 2.31
N ALA A 156 -6.14 -11.33 2.42
CA ALA A 156 -5.60 -10.03 2.03
C ALA A 156 -4.44 -9.58 2.95
N CYS A 157 -4.58 -9.75 4.24
CA CYS A 157 -3.59 -9.36 5.25
C CYS A 157 -2.18 -9.92 4.99
N PRO A 158 -1.97 -11.21 4.71
CA PRO A 158 -0.64 -11.76 4.44
C PRO A 158 -0.02 -11.27 3.13
N HIS A 159 -0.80 -10.82 2.15
CA HIS A 159 -0.24 -10.17 0.95
C HIS A 159 0.50 -8.87 1.32
N VAL A 160 -0.11 -8.03 2.17
CA VAL A 160 0.54 -6.80 2.64
C VAL A 160 1.75 -7.11 3.49
N SER A 161 1.64 -8.11 4.38
CA SER A 161 2.75 -8.56 5.23
C SER A 161 3.93 -9.09 4.40
N GLY A 162 3.64 -9.83 3.33
CA GLY A 162 4.64 -10.34 2.39
C GLY A 162 5.33 -9.22 1.62
N VAL A 163 4.57 -8.23 1.15
CA VAL A 163 5.12 -7.04 0.47
C VAL A 163 5.98 -6.21 1.43
N ALA A 164 5.54 -6.04 2.70
CA ALA A 164 6.36 -5.37 3.71
C ALA A 164 7.66 -6.13 4.00
N ALA A 165 7.61 -7.48 4.09
CA ALA A 165 8.80 -8.30 4.28
C ALA A 165 9.79 -8.19 3.10
N LEU A 166 9.28 -8.21 1.85
CA LEU A 166 10.10 -7.95 0.67
C LEU A 166 10.75 -6.56 0.72
N GLY A 167 10.01 -5.55 1.19
CA GLY A 167 10.54 -4.19 1.35
C GLY A 167 11.65 -4.11 2.38
N LEU A 168 11.55 -4.80 3.51
CA LEU A 168 12.61 -4.86 4.52
C LEU A 168 13.89 -5.48 3.95
N GLU A 169 13.76 -6.62 3.27
CA GLU A 169 14.88 -7.28 2.62
C GLU A 169 15.51 -6.39 1.54
N TYR A 170 14.68 -5.72 0.75
CA TYR A 170 15.15 -4.84 -0.32
C TYR A 170 15.86 -3.59 0.22
N ALA A 171 15.28 -2.95 1.24
CA ALA A 171 15.91 -1.83 1.93
C ALA A 171 17.28 -2.20 2.53
N ALA A 172 17.37 -3.39 3.14
CA ALA A 172 18.63 -3.92 3.67
C ALA A 172 19.67 -4.14 2.55
N LYS A 173 19.28 -4.67 1.38
CA LYS A 173 20.17 -4.82 0.21
C LYS A 173 20.65 -3.49 -0.34
N LEU A 174 19.83 -2.45 -0.29
CA LEU A 174 20.20 -1.10 -0.68
C LEU A 174 21.07 -0.39 0.36
N GLY A 175 21.27 -0.98 1.54
CA GLY A 175 21.94 -0.33 2.66
C GLY A 175 21.17 0.86 3.25
N LYS A 176 19.85 0.93 3.01
CA LYS A 176 18.99 2.01 3.46
C LYS A 176 18.32 1.67 4.78
N LYS A 177 18.19 2.71 5.63
CA LYS A 177 17.46 2.64 6.88
C LYS A 177 16.34 3.68 6.87
N PHE A 178 15.19 3.31 7.38
CA PHE A 178 14.00 4.15 7.49
C PHE A 178 13.50 4.15 8.94
N THR A 179 12.81 5.18 9.32
CA THR A 179 11.93 5.06 10.48
C THR A 179 10.75 4.14 10.13
N ARG A 180 10.13 3.54 11.12
CA ARG A 180 8.90 2.76 10.92
C ARG A 180 7.84 3.57 10.19
N GLU A 181 7.68 4.83 10.58
CA GLU A 181 6.71 5.77 10.02
C GLU A 181 6.99 6.06 8.53
N GLU A 182 8.25 6.29 8.16
CA GLU A 182 8.65 6.48 6.76
C GLU A 182 8.39 5.23 5.92
N PHE A 183 8.75 4.07 6.44
CA PHE A 183 8.55 2.80 5.74
C PHE A 183 7.06 2.51 5.53
N VAL A 184 6.24 2.70 6.57
CA VAL A 184 4.78 2.53 6.46
C VAL A 184 4.17 3.57 5.52
N SER A 185 4.58 4.84 5.60
CA SER A 185 4.13 5.87 4.68
C SER A 185 4.42 5.48 3.22
N LYS A 186 5.64 5.00 2.92
CA LYS A 186 6.01 4.50 1.59
C LYS A 186 5.15 3.32 1.16
N LEU A 187 4.89 2.36 2.03
CA LEU A 187 4.00 1.22 1.76
C LEU A 187 2.58 1.68 1.41
N LEU A 188 2.02 2.57 2.22
CA LEU A 188 0.64 3.04 2.07
C LEU A 188 0.44 4.01 0.89
N THR A 189 1.50 4.66 0.42
CA THR A 189 1.43 5.57 -0.74
C THR A 189 1.80 4.91 -2.05
N SER A 190 2.47 3.75 -2.02
CA SER A 190 2.89 2.97 -3.19
C SER A 190 1.83 1.95 -3.61
N VAL A 191 0.68 2.43 -4.06
CA VAL A 191 -0.51 1.60 -4.31
C VAL A 191 -1.13 1.86 -5.68
N ASN A 192 -1.99 0.95 -6.12
CA ASN A 192 -2.83 1.16 -7.30
C ASN A 192 -4.15 1.81 -6.88
N ASP A 193 -4.61 2.74 -7.71
CA ASP A 193 -5.91 3.36 -7.52
C ASP A 193 -7.04 2.34 -7.73
N ILE A 194 -7.92 2.26 -6.75
CA ILE A 194 -9.18 1.51 -6.82
C ILE A 194 -10.40 2.44 -6.81
N ASP A 195 -10.25 3.67 -6.30
CA ASP A 195 -11.36 4.59 -6.08
C ASP A 195 -11.98 5.12 -7.37
N SER A 196 -11.16 5.29 -8.42
CA SER A 196 -11.65 5.73 -9.73
C SER A 196 -12.67 4.77 -10.36
N LYS A 197 -12.61 3.50 -10.00
CA LYS A 197 -13.53 2.45 -10.46
C LYS A 197 -14.84 2.41 -9.65
N LEU A 198 -14.86 3.02 -8.47
CA LEU A 198 -15.95 2.89 -7.50
C LEU A 198 -16.98 4.02 -7.55
N SER A 199 -16.88 4.92 -8.54
CA SER A 199 -17.76 6.09 -8.67
C SER A 199 -19.20 5.74 -9.08
N SER A 200 -19.41 4.57 -9.68
CA SER A 200 -20.73 4.12 -10.14
C SER A 200 -20.82 2.59 -10.19
N GLY A 201 -22.03 2.07 -10.22
CA GLY A 201 -22.30 0.63 -10.22
C GLY A 201 -22.56 0.08 -8.83
N TYR A 202 -22.77 -1.23 -8.80
CA TYR A 202 -23.15 -1.94 -7.57
C TYR A 202 -22.33 -3.21 -7.44
N LYS A 203 -21.95 -3.53 -6.20
CA LYS A 203 -21.47 -4.86 -5.85
C LYS A 203 -22.66 -5.81 -5.81
N TYR A 204 -22.64 -6.82 -6.67
CA TYR A 204 -23.59 -7.90 -6.61
C TYR A 204 -23.17 -8.86 -5.49
N LEU A 205 -24.02 -9.04 -4.50
CA LEU A 205 -23.74 -9.89 -3.37
C LEU A 205 -24.20 -11.35 -3.55
N GLY A 206 -24.80 -11.67 -4.71
CA GLY A 206 -25.22 -13.02 -5.05
C GLY A 206 -26.42 -13.52 -4.23
N LEU A 207 -26.54 -14.84 -4.20
CA LEU A 207 -27.49 -15.50 -3.32
C LEU A 207 -26.76 -15.98 -2.06
N ASP A 208 -27.36 -15.80 -0.90
CA ASP A 208 -26.89 -16.45 0.32
C ASP A 208 -26.94 -17.98 0.12
N PRO A 209 -25.78 -18.66 0.14
CA PRO A 209 -25.74 -20.09 -0.13
C PRO A 209 -26.47 -20.93 0.91
N SER A 210 -26.76 -20.38 2.10
CA SER A 210 -27.47 -21.08 3.19
C SER A 210 -28.99 -20.92 3.10
N THR A 211 -29.47 -19.79 2.60
CA THR A 211 -30.90 -19.43 2.59
C THR A 211 -31.49 -19.34 1.17
N GLY A 212 -30.64 -19.22 0.14
CA GLY A 212 -31.06 -18.96 -1.25
C GLY A 212 -31.68 -17.58 -1.45
N SER A 213 -31.59 -16.69 -0.44
CA SER A 213 -32.11 -15.32 -0.53
C SER A 213 -31.14 -14.44 -1.34
N GLU A 214 -31.68 -13.49 -2.12
CA GLU A 214 -30.88 -12.45 -2.75
C GLU A 214 -30.20 -11.61 -1.68
N LEU A 215 -28.87 -11.48 -1.77
CA LEU A 215 -28.11 -10.59 -0.94
C LEU A 215 -28.23 -9.16 -1.48
N GLU A 216 -28.22 -8.20 -0.57
CA GLU A 216 -28.40 -6.78 -0.87
C GLU A 216 -27.36 -6.28 -1.88
N LEU A 217 -27.82 -5.51 -2.88
CA LEU A 217 -26.95 -4.78 -3.80
C LEU A 217 -26.35 -3.59 -3.07
N ARG A 218 -25.00 -3.58 -2.92
CA ARG A 218 -24.29 -2.46 -2.31
C ARG A 218 -23.70 -1.57 -3.41
N PRO A 219 -23.98 -0.25 -3.41
CA PRO A 219 -23.37 0.64 -4.38
C PRO A 219 -21.86 0.71 -4.16
N TYR A 220 -21.08 0.70 -5.24
CA TYR A 220 -19.62 0.85 -5.16
C TYR A 220 -19.20 2.16 -4.50
N SER A 221 -20.02 3.21 -4.61
CA SER A 221 -19.78 4.49 -3.93
C SER A 221 -19.69 4.39 -2.40
N SER A 222 -20.24 3.34 -1.77
CA SER A 222 -20.07 3.09 -0.34
C SER A 222 -18.63 2.73 0.02
N TYR A 223 -17.90 2.12 -0.90
CA TYR A 223 -16.50 1.73 -0.72
C TYR A 223 -15.53 2.81 -1.19
N GLN A 224 -15.98 3.76 -2.02
CA GLN A 224 -15.13 4.79 -2.59
C GLN A 224 -14.50 5.64 -1.48
N TYR A 225 -13.17 5.74 -1.48
CA TYR A 225 -12.35 6.38 -0.43
C TYR A 225 -12.36 5.69 0.94
N ASN A 226 -12.96 4.52 1.03
CA ASN A 226 -13.15 3.78 2.28
C ASN A 226 -12.36 2.46 2.31
N MET A 227 -11.61 2.13 1.24
CA MET A 227 -10.82 0.91 1.14
C MET A 227 -9.34 1.09 1.56
N GLY A 228 -9.04 2.15 2.29
CA GLY A 228 -7.68 2.59 2.60
C GLY A 228 -7.08 3.40 1.45
N THR A 229 -5.76 3.42 1.32
CA THR A 229 -5.07 4.24 0.33
C THR A 229 -5.11 3.68 -1.09
N GLY A 230 -5.46 2.42 -1.27
CA GLY A 230 -5.56 1.72 -2.55
C GLY A 230 -5.08 0.29 -2.45
N SER A 231 -4.96 -0.39 -3.59
CA SER A 231 -4.49 -1.77 -3.65
C SER A 231 -2.96 -1.82 -3.57
N VAL A 232 -2.43 -2.68 -2.71
CA VAL A 232 -0.99 -2.90 -2.56
C VAL A 232 -0.31 -3.19 -3.89
N ASP A 233 0.88 -2.60 -4.10
CA ASP A 233 1.73 -2.83 -5.26
C ASP A 233 3.18 -2.99 -4.80
N ALA A 234 3.68 -4.21 -4.87
CA ALA A 234 5.02 -4.55 -4.43
C ALA A 234 6.10 -3.81 -5.25
N TRP A 235 5.89 -3.66 -6.57
CA TRP A 235 6.85 -2.98 -7.42
C TRP A 235 6.96 -1.49 -7.08
N LYS A 236 5.82 -0.80 -7.00
CA LYS A 236 5.80 0.62 -6.62
C LYS A 236 6.43 0.85 -5.26
N PHE A 237 6.20 -0.07 -4.32
CA PHE A 237 6.79 0.00 -3.00
C PHE A 237 8.32 -0.14 -3.05
N MET A 238 8.86 -1.12 -3.79
CA MET A 238 10.31 -1.26 -3.96
C MET A 238 10.92 0.00 -4.58
N MET A 239 10.29 0.56 -5.61
CA MET A 239 10.72 1.81 -6.23
C MET A 239 10.71 2.99 -5.25
N SER A 240 9.70 3.07 -4.40
CA SER A 240 9.62 4.09 -3.35
C SER A 240 10.76 3.98 -2.33
N LEU A 241 11.17 2.76 -1.99
CA LEU A 241 12.33 2.51 -1.12
C LEU A 241 13.66 2.92 -1.78
N GLU A 242 13.77 2.78 -3.09
CA GLU A 242 14.92 3.30 -3.86
C GLU A 242 14.97 4.84 -3.89
N GLY A 243 13.87 5.52 -3.59
CA GLY A 243 13.75 6.97 -3.69
C GLY A 243 13.02 7.44 -4.94
N THR A 244 12.28 6.54 -5.60
CA THR A 244 11.43 6.83 -6.76
C THR A 244 9.96 6.74 -6.34
N PRO A 245 9.35 7.80 -5.80
CA PRO A 245 8.04 7.71 -5.16
C PRO A 245 6.92 7.47 -6.17
N CYS A 246 5.92 6.69 -5.76
CA CYS A 246 4.62 6.65 -6.40
C CYS A 246 3.71 7.65 -5.70
N LEU A 247 3.17 8.62 -6.44
CA LEU A 247 2.53 9.79 -5.88
C LEU A 247 1.08 9.51 -5.49
N THR A 248 0.76 9.75 -4.24
CA THR A 248 -0.63 9.82 -3.78
C THR A 248 -0.88 11.21 -3.21
N VAL A 249 -1.90 11.91 -3.71
CA VAL A 249 -2.24 13.28 -3.33
C VAL A 249 -3.70 13.32 -2.91
N ARG A 250 -4.03 14.09 -1.89
CA ARG A 250 -5.44 14.40 -1.57
C ARG A 250 -6.00 15.38 -2.59
N TYR A 251 -7.22 15.17 -3.05
CA TYR A 251 -7.86 16.16 -3.89
C TYR A 251 -8.34 17.37 -3.06
N ASN A 252 -8.35 18.54 -3.67
CA ASN A 252 -8.55 19.84 -3.04
C ASN A 252 -7.49 20.21 -1.98
N GLU A 253 -6.35 19.54 -1.99
CA GLU A 253 -5.17 19.90 -1.20
C GLU A 253 -3.95 20.01 -2.09
N GLU A 254 -3.00 20.88 -1.75
CA GLU A 254 -1.73 20.97 -2.44
C GLU A 254 -0.76 19.91 -1.88
N GLY A 255 -0.37 18.97 -2.76
CA GLY A 255 0.74 18.07 -2.51
C GLY A 255 2.01 18.61 -3.15
N TRP A 256 3.17 18.35 -2.56
CA TRP A 256 4.46 18.64 -3.17
C TRP A 256 5.44 17.48 -2.97
N TYR A 257 6.38 17.35 -3.91
CA TYR A 257 7.38 16.29 -3.92
C TYR A 257 8.73 16.87 -4.31
N GLU A 258 9.80 16.42 -3.67
CA GLU A 258 11.15 16.77 -4.09
C GLU A 258 11.45 16.14 -5.45
N LEU A 259 11.84 16.95 -6.42
CA LEU A 259 12.11 16.47 -7.79
C LEU A 259 13.26 15.44 -7.83
N LYS A 260 14.23 15.57 -6.93
CA LYS A 260 15.31 14.59 -6.80
C LYS A 260 14.80 13.17 -6.56
N ASP A 261 13.71 13.02 -5.82
CA ASP A 261 13.16 11.70 -5.46
C ASP A 261 12.60 10.94 -6.68
N PHE A 262 12.34 11.63 -7.81
CA PHE A 262 11.97 10.99 -9.07
C PHE A 262 13.12 10.30 -9.78
N PHE A 263 14.36 10.63 -9.44
CA PHE A 263 15.56 10.18 -10.14
C PHE A 263 16.49 9.34 -9.26
N GLY A 264 16.12 9.10 -8.00
CA GLY A 264 16.94 8.35 -7.05
C GLY A 264 18.21 9.09 -6.65
N GLU A 265 19.21 8.36 -6.20
CA GLU A 265 20.47 8.93 -5.71
C GLU A 265 21.31 9.61 -6.81
N SER A 266 21.08 9.26 -8.07
CA SER A 266 21.71 9.91 -9.24
C SER A 266 21.26 11.35 -9.48
N ALA A 267 20.30 11.85 -8.68
CA ALA A 267 19.69 13.16 -8.86
C ALA A 267 20.55 14.37 -8.45
N SER A 268 21.71 14.17 -7.86
CA SER A 268 22.51 15.25 -7.24
C SER A 268 23.01 16.32 -8.23
N ASN A 269 23.01 16.05 -9.53
CA ASN A 269 23.50 16.94 -10.59
C ASN A 269 22.49 17.15 -11.73
N LEU A 270 21.19 17.04 -11.45
CA LEU A 270 20.15 17.16 -12.47
C LEU A 270 19.66 18.60 -12.61
N THR A 271 19.50 19.04 -13.85
CA THR A 271 18.77 20.28 -14.19
C THR A 271 17.38 19.91 -14.70
N TYR A 272 16.34 20.22 -13.91
CA TYR A 272 14.97 19.91 -14.25
C TYR A 272 14.46 20.79 -15.38
N LYS A 273 13.88 20.18 -16.44
CA LYS A 273 13.40 20.86 -17.65
C LYS A 273 11.92 21.11 -17.61
N GLY A 274 11.14 20.16 -17.16
CA GLY A 274 9.71 20.29 -17.20
C GLY A 274 8.97 19.09 -16.62
N VAL A 275 7.69 19.32 -16.42
CA VAL A 275 6.70 18.31 -16.10
C VAL A 275 5.65 18.26 -17.17
N THR A 276 5.29 17.06 -17.62
CA THR A 276 4.25 16.85 -18.63
C THR A 276 3.27 15.78 -18.16
N MET A 277 2.02 15.91 -18.61
CA MET A 277 0.95 14.97 -18.38
C MET A 277 0.02 14.98 -19.60
N LYS A 278 -0.56 13.83 -19.93
CA LYS A 278 -1.57 13.76 -21.01
C LYS A 278 -2.80 14.58 -20.64
N SER A 279 -3.42 15.24 -21.62
CA SER A 279 -4.62 16.06 -21.38
C SER A 279 -5.78 15.27 -20.75
N ALA A 280 -5.93 14.00 -21.11
CA ALA A 280 -6.94 13.12 -20.51
C ALA A 280 -6.68 12.89 -19.01
N ASP A 281 -5.41 12.65 -18.63
CA ASP A 281 -5.01 12.45 -17.23
C ASP A 281 -5.15 13.75 -16.42
N MET A 282 -4.76 14.88 -17.01
CA MET A 282 -4.98 16.19 -16.38
C MET A 282 -6.47 16.45 -16.13
N SER A 283 -7.32 16.13 -17.08
CA SER A 283 -8.76 16.30 -16.97
C SER A 283 -9.37 15.36 -15.91
N SER A 284 -8.91 14.11 -15.83
CA SER A 284 -9.38 13.13 -14.83
C SER A 284 -9.09 13.57 -13.40
N LEU A 285 -7.95 14.23 -13.19
CA LEU A 285 -7.52 14.75 -11.89
C LEU A 285 -7.99 16.18 -11.61
N GLY A 286 -8.62 16.83 -12.60
CA GLY A 286 -8.98 18.25 -12.52
C GLY A 286 -7.77 19.17 -12.42
N LEU A 287 -6.64 18.78 -13.02
CA LEU A 287 -5.39 19.55 -13.07
C LEU A 287 -5.36 20.53 -14.23
N SER A 288 -4.57 21.57 -14.09
CA SER A 288 -4.24 22.55 -15.11
C SER A 288 -2.75 22.91 -15.02
N THR A 289 -2.25 23.67 -15.96
CA THR A 289 -0.86 24.19 -15.92
C THR A 289 -0.59 25.12 -14.72
N LYS A 290 -1.64 25.59 -14.04
CA LYS A 290 -1.50 26.38 -12.80
C LYS A 290 -1.44 25.51 -11.55
N THR A 291 -2.04 24.33 -11.61
CA THR A 291 -2.16 23.40 -10.48
C THR A 291 -1.23 22.19 -10.58
N LEU A 292 -0.46 22.10 -11.67
CA LEU A 292 0.66 21.18 -11.85
C LEU A 292 1.88 21.99 -12.29
N LYS A 293 2.83 22.24 -11.41
CA LYS A 293 3.98 23.09 -11.67
C LYS A 293 5.25 22.58 -10.99
N MET A 294 6.38 22.97 -11.56
CA MET A 294 7.70 22.79 -10.91
C MET A 294 8.22 24.15 -10.44
N GLU A 295 8.70 24.18 -9.22
CA GLU A 295 9.26 25.39 -8.63
C GLU A 295 10.25 25.02 -7.52
N ASN A 296 11.41 25.69 -7.47
CA ASN A 296 12.41 25.51 -6.40
C ASN A 296 12.81 24.06 -6.11
N GLY A 297 12.97 23.22 -7.15
CA GLY A 297 13.33 21.82 -7.00
C GLY A 297 12.19 20.92 -6.55
N ARG A 298 10.96 21.40 -6.55
CA ARG A 298 9.76 20.67 -6.15
C ARG A 298 8.73 20.60 -7.26
N LEU A 299 8.00 19.51 -7.28
CA LEU A 299 6.77 19.35 -8.04
C LEU A 299 5.58 19.66 -7.14
N TYR A 300 4.74 20.59 -7.53
CA TYR A 300 3.49 20.94 -6.86
C TYR A 300 2.32 20.42 -7.66
N VAL A 301 1.38 19.78 -6.97
CA VAL A 301 0.18 19.19 -7.55
C VAL A 301 -1.03 19.54 -6.70
N TYR A 302 -2.03 20.18 -7.30
CA TYR A 302 -3.30 20.48 -6.64
C TYR A 302 -4.46 19.88 -7.45
N PRO A 303 -4.79 18.60 -7.27
CA PRO A 303 -5.91 17.98 -7.97
C PRO A 303 -7.23 18.46 -7.38
N THR A 304 -8.23 18.68 -8.23
CA THR A 304 -9.59 19.11 -7.82
C THR A 304 -10.61 17.98 -7.93
N LYS A 305 -10.18 16.81 -8.40
CA LYS A 305 -11.02 15.63 -8.55
C LYS A 305 -10.27 14.39 -8.08
N PRO A 306 -10.98 13.40 -7.53
CA PRO A 306 -10.41 12.06 -7.39
C PRO A 306 -10.19 11.45 -8.77
N GLY A 307 -9.10 10.72 -8.92
CA GLY A 307 -8.73 10.09 -10.19
C GLY A 307 -7.29 9.64 -10.21
N SER A 308 -6.84 9.19 -11.37
CA SER A 308 -5.46 8.77 -11.59
C SER A 308 -4.94 9.26 -12.94
N GLY A 309 -3.63 9.28 -13.08
CA GLY A 309 -2.96 9.65 -14.33
C GLY A 309 -1.47 9.35 -14.27
N LYS A 310 -0.79 9.61 -15.39
CA LYS A 310 0.66 9.46 -15.49
C LYS A 310 1.32 10.83 -15.68
N ILE A 311 2.29 11.12 -14.83
CA ILE A 311 3.10 12.35 -14.85
C ILE A 311 4.52 12.01 -15.29
N THR A 312 5.09 12.81 -16.18
CA THR A 312 6.49 12.65 -16.62
C THR A 312 7.29 13.86 -16.22
N VAL A 313 8.39 13.64 -15.50
CA VAL A 313 9.38 14.68 -15.16
C VAL A 313 10.60 14.48 -16.04
N THR A 314 11.08 15.54 -16.66
CA THR A 314 12.27 15.54 -17.53
C THR A 314 13.37 16.38 -16.91
N ALA A 315 14.57 15.85 -16.90
CA ALA A 315 15.79 16.49 -16.41
C ALA A 315 16.97 16.27 -17.35
N ILE A 316 17.98 17.13 -17.24
CA ILE A 316 19.28 16.94 -17.89
C ILE A 316 20.32 16.62 -16.83
N ALA A 317 21.09 15.57 -17.03
CA ALA A 317 22.22 15.23 -16.18
C ALA A 317 23.30 16.32 -16.24
N GLY A 318 23.71 16.83 -15.08
CA GLY A 318 24.80 17.82 -14.98
C GLY A 318 26.16 17.18 -15.31
N GLY A 319 27.02 17.97 -15.96
CA GLY A 319 28.22 17.57 -16.63
C GLY A 319 29.35 17.02 -15.75
N LYS A 320 29.23 15.79 -15.26
CA LYS A 320 30.41 14.93 -15.08
C LYS A 320 30.39 13.90 -16.20
N GLU A 321 31.37 13.98 -17.09
CA GLU A 321 31.66 12.87 -18.01
C GLU A 321 31.93 11.62 -17.16
N VAL A 322 31.02 10.67 -17.26
CA VAL A 322 31.26 9.32 -16.78
C VAL A 322 31.87 8.57 -17.96
N ALA A 323 33.12 8.19 -17.85
CA ALA A 323 33.80 7.41 -18.85
C ALA A 323 33.19 6.00 -18.95
N GLY A 324 32.47 5.74 -20.02
CA GLY A 324 31.97 4.41 -20.34
C GLY A 324 30.89 4.43 -21.42
N ASN A 325 31.25 3.91 -22.61
CA ASN A 325 30.35 3.72 -23.75
C ASN A 325 29.36 2.57 -23.51
N GLN A 326 28.37 2.75 -22.63
CA GLN A 326 27.24 1.82 -22.58
C GLN A 326 25.98 2.53 -23.07
N LYS A 327 25.44 2.02 -24.17
CA LYS A 327 24.11 2.37 -24.65
C LYS A 327 23.10 1.85 -23.62
N VAL A 328 22.39 2.75 -22.97
CA VAL A 328 21.22 2.40 -22.19
C VAL A 328 20.09 2.08 -23.17
N ASP A 329 19.73 0.81 -23.27
CA ASP A 329 18.62 0.37 -24.13
C ASP A 329 17.30 0.61 -23.40
N TRP A 330 16.66 1.73 -23.73
CA TRP A 330 15.35 2.13 -23.23
C TRP A 330 14.25 1.43 -24.05
N THR A 331 14.03 0.15 -23.80
CA THR A 331 12.88 -0.53 -24.42
C THR A 331 11.59 0.03 -23.79
N GLY A 332 10.97 0.98 -24.50
CA GLY A 332 9.82 1.79 -24.09
C GLY A 332 8.50 1.05 -23.88
N ASN A 333 8.50 -0.21 -23.52
CA ASN A 333 7.28 -1.03 -23.46
C ASN A 333 7.00 -1.69 -22.09
N ARG A 334 7.62 -1.20 -21.04
CA ARG A 334 7.29 -1.64 -19.68
C ARG A 334 7.06 -0.42 -18.80
N ASP A 335 6.01 -0.45 -18.02
CA ASP A 335 5.69 0.54 -16.96
C ASP A 335 6.76 0.55 -15.82
N TYR A 336 7.96 0.08 -16.12
CA TYR A 336 9.09 -0.04 -15.22
C TYR A 336 10.12 1.01 -15.57
N VAL A 337 10.44 1.82 -14.62
CA VAL A 337 11.61 2.67 -14.71
C VAL A 337 12.74 1.95 -14.02
N MET A 338 13.66 1.36 -14.78
CA MET A 338 14.96 1.02 -14.23
C MET A 338 15.70 2.33 -13.99
N ILE A 339 16.10 2.59 -12.77
CA ILE A 339 16.98 3.72 -12.46
C ILE A 339 18.36 3.30 -12.94
N PRO A 340 18.98 4.01 -13.92
CA PRO A 340 20.37 3.76 -14.24
C PRO A 340 21.19 4.00 -12.98
N ASN A 341 22.20 3.19 -12.74
CA ASN A 341 23.16 3.50 -11.71
C ASN A 341 23.98 4.76 -12.12
N GLU A 342 24.67 5.37 -11.20
CA GLU A 342 25.40 6.63 -11.42
C GLU A 342 26.43 6.53 -12.57
N ASN A 343 26.88 5.33 -12.91
CA ASN A 343 27.84 5.08 -13.99
C ASN A 343 27.21 5.05 -15.39
N GLU A 344 25.89 5.07 -15.50
CA GLU A 344 25.14 4.96 -16.77
C GLU A 344 24.59 6.29 -17.27
N ILE A 345 24.68 7.38 -16.47
CA ILE A 345 24.17 8.70 -16.82
C ILE A 345 25.32 9.58 -17.33
N MET A 346 25.33 9.84 -18.62
CA MET A 346 26.30 10.75 -19.24
C MET A 346 25.88 12.22 -19.10
N GLY A 347 26.84 13.12 -18.85
CA GLY A 347 26.60 14.55 -18.81
C GLY A 347 25.94 15.08 -20.10
N GLY A 348 24.92 15.92 -19.95
CA GLY A 348 24.12 16.47 -21.05
C GLY A 348 22.99 15.56 -21.55
N MET A 349 22.85 14.36 -21.01
CA MET A 349 21.78 13.43 -21.39
C MET A 349 20.44 13.89 -20.82
N GLU A 350 19.42 13.91 -21.67
CA GLU A 350 18.03 14.14 -21.20
C GLU A 350 17.43 12.84 -20.66
N ILE A 351 16.90 12.91 -19.44
CA ILE A 351 16.32 11.78 -18.74
C ILE A 351 14.88 12.09 -18.42
N SER A 352 13.97 11.22 -18.80
CA SER A 352 12.56 11.31 -18.42
C SER A 352 12.14 10.16 -17.53
N ARG A 353 11.34 10.47 -16.51
CA ARG A 353 10.74 9.49 -15.59
C ARG A 353 9.24 9.67 -15.59
N THR A 354 8.51 8.57 -15.76
CA THR A 354 7.05 8.57 -15.76
C THR A 354 6.53 7.82 -14.54
N PHE A 355 5.65 8.49 -13.79
CA PHE A 355 5.07 7.97 -12.55
C PHE A 355 3.56 7.98 -12.62
N SER A 356 2.93 7.05 -11.90
CA SER A 356 1.51 7.15 -11.63
C SER A 356 1.25 8.17 -10.54
N ILE A 357 0.19 8.96 -10.70
CA ILE A 357 -0.33 9.84 -9.66
C ILE A 357 -1.79 9.49 -9.40
N VAL A 358 -2.16 9.40 -8.14
CA VAL A 358 -3.52 9.09 -7.69
C VAL A 358 -3.98 10.19 -6.74
N SER A 359 -5.13 10.76 -7.04
CA SER A 359 -5.79 11.73 -6.20
C SER A 359 -7.01 11.11 -5.54
N ARG A 360 -7.11 11.20 -4.24
CA ARG A 360 -8.21 10.65 -3.45
C ARG A 360 -8.38 11.34 -2.12
N ASN A 361 -9.52 11.11 -1.48
CA ASN A 361 -9.73 11.47 -0.10
C ASN A 361 -9.21 10.31 0.78
N VAL A 362 -8.02 10.46 1.31
CA VAL A 362 -7.52 9.51 2.30
C VAL A 362 -8.15 9.88 3.62
N ALA A 363 -9.02 9.02 4.15
CA ALA A 363 -9.50 9.17 5.51
C ALA A 363 -8.28 9.15 6.44
N SER A 364 -7.93 10.31 7.00
CA SER A 364 -6.87 10.37 7.99
C SER A 364 -7.37 9.65 9.24
N LYS A 365 -6.72 8.60 9.66
CA LYS A 365 -6.70 8.25 11.07
C LYS A 365 -6.05 9.45 11.77
N ASN A 366 -6.77 10.19 12.59
CA ASN A 366 -6.39 11.36 13.36
C ASN A 366 -4.87 11.52 13.59
N GLY A 367 -4.14 12.01 12.59
CA GLY A 367 -2.70 12.25 12.67
C GLY A 367 -1.78 11.05 12.41
N GLY A 368 -2.32 9.86 12.05
CA GLY A 368 -1.50 8.69 11.70
C GLY A 368 -1.24 8.56 10.20
N TRP A 369 -0.02 8.33 9.83
CA TRP A 369 0.49 7.74 8.59
C TRP A 369 0.40 8.52 7.26
N LEU A 370 -0.05 9.79 7.23
CA LEU A 370 0.10 10.63 6.02
C LEU A 370 0.59 12.01 6.39
#